data_a63f822dd18ae38cafdfbfb81372cd76
#
_entry.id   a63f822dd18ae38cafdfbfb81372cd76
#
_cell.length_a   1.000
_cell.length_b   1.000
_cell.length_c   1.000
_cell.angle_alpha   90.00
_cell.angle_beta   90.00
_cell.angle_gamma   90.00
#
_symmetry.space_group_name_H-M   'P 1'
#
loop_
_entity.id
_entity.type
_entity.pdbx_description
1 polymer ?
#
loop_
_entity_poly.entity_id
_entity_poly.type
_entity_poly.pdbx_seq_one_letter_code
_entity_poly.pdbx_strand_id
1 'polypeptide(L)'
;MTGSGDEAIVAAEKRAESTRDLNIPLWDDLPIPNDTANLRLGPNLHDACLALLPLVGVWRGEGEVDYPTIEGPFKFAQQLTISHDGRPFLIHEARSWLLDADGNVIRPAARETGFWRPHDDDTIELLLTHNTGIIELFYGKPRSQTSWELGSDAVVRAASAKEVTGSQRLYGLIEGDLGYVEERAMVGQEMQPHASALLRRVVG
;
A
#
# COMPACT_ATOMS: atom_id res chain seq x y z
N MET A 1 23.45 -16.11 -29.40
CA MET A 1 24.30 -15.02 -28.86
C MET A 1 24.13 -15.01 -27.36
N THR A 2 24.97 -15.70 -26.65
CA THR A 2 25.03 -15.70 -25.17
C THR A 2 26.14 -14.73 -24.78
N GLY A 3 25.81 -13.43 -24.72
CA GLY A 3 26.69 -12.48 -24.01
C GLY A 3 26.74 -12.88 -22.55
N SER A 4 27.93 -12.76 -21.91
CA SER A 4 28.03 -13.02 -20.48
C SER A 4 27.21 -11.98 -19.71
N GLY A 5 26.70 -12.32 -18.52
CA GLY A 5 26.01 -11.38 -17.66
C GLY A 5 26.83 -10.11 -17.39
N ASP A 6 28.16 -10.26 -17.33
CA ASP A 6 29.11 -9.17 -17.14
C ASP A 6 29.12 -8.15 -18.30
N GLU A 7 29.03 -8.61 -19.55
CA GLU A 7 28.92 -7.71 -20.73
C GLU A 7 27.64 -6.88 -20.69
N ALA A 8 26.53 -7.46 -20.24
CA ALA A 8 25.25 -6.76 -20.10
C ALA A 8 25.32 -5.69 -18.99
N ILE A 9 25.99 -5.99 -17.88
CA ILE A 9 26.22 -5.04 -16.77
C ILE A 9 27.06 -3.85 -17.25
N VAL A 10 28.22 -4.10 -17.87
CA VAL A 10 29.10 -3.04 -18.41
C VAL A 10 28.36 -2.17 -19.44
N ALA A 11 27.55 -2.77 -20.32
CA ALA A 11 26.74 -2.02 -21.27
C ALA A 11 25.66 -1.18 -20.60
N ALA A 12 25.05 -1.66 -19.50
CA ALA A 12 24.07 -0.91 -18.72
C ALA A 12 24.73 0.28 -17.99
N GLU A 13 25.89 0.08 -17.36
CA GLU A 13 26.66 1.14 -16.70
C GLU A 13 27.03 2.26 -17.70
N LYS A 14 27.50 1.89 -18.88
CA LYS A 14 27.84 2.86 -19.92
C LYS A 14 26.61 3.66 -20.39
N ARG A 15 25.43 3.03 -20.53
CA ARG A 15 24.19 3.76 -20.86
C ARG A 15 23.75 4.68 -19.71
N ALA A 16 23.89 4.24 -18.46
CA ALA A 16 23.52 5.04 -17.31
C ALA A 16 24.35 6.32 -17.17
N GLU A 17 25.58 6.36 -17.73
CA GLU A 17 26.44 7.54 -17.71
C GLU A 17 25.77 8.76 -18.37
N SER A 18 24.99 8.55 -19.44
CA SER A 18 24.29 9.64 -20.16
C SER A 18 23.08 10.19 -19.40
N THR A 19 22.62 9.50 -18.37
CA THR A 19 21.44 9.87 -17.57
C THR A 19 21.75 9.96 -16.08
N ARG A 20 23.03 10.03 -15.70
CA ARG A 20 23.52 9.94 -14.31
C ARG A 20 22.90 10.99 -13.36
N ASP A 21 22.54 12.15 -13.88
CA ASP A 21 21.97 13.24 -13.11
C ASP A 21 20.43 13.28 -13.21
N LEU A 22 19.81 12.31 -13.91
CA LEU A 22 18.36 12.19 -14.06
C LEU A 22 17.81 11.11 -13.11
N ASN A 23 16.59 11.33 -12.64
CA ASN A 23 15.80 10.35 -11.91
C ASN A 23 14.48 10.12 -12.65
N ILE A 24 13.48 9.56 -11.99
CA ILE A 24 12.14 9.39 -12.56
C ILE A 24 11.66 10.78 -13.03
N PRO A 25 11.46 10.99 -14.35
CA PRO A 25 11.09 12.30 -14.86
C PRO A 25 9.64 12.63 -14.54
N LEU A 26 9.36 13.93 -14.38
CA LEU A 26 8.01 14.46 -14.53
C LEU A 26 7.82 14.78 -16.01
N TRP A 27 6.69 14.36 -16.57
CA TRP A 27 6.38 14.54 -17.99
C TRP A 27 5.43 15.73 -18.16
N ASP A 28 5.98 16.92 -18.22
CA ASP A 28 5.20 18.17 -18.36
C ASP A 28 4.62 18.35 -19.79
N ASP A 29 5.17 17.64 -20.76
CA ASP A 29 4.80 17.68 -22.17
C ASP A 29 3.78 16.58 -22.58
N LEU A 30 3.43 15.68 -21.69
CA LEU A 30 2.43 14.64 -21.91
C LEU A 30 1.12 14.98 -21.19
N PRO A 31 -0.05 14.69 -21.81
CA PRO A 31 -1.35 14.90 -21.18
C PRO A 31 -1.64 13.81 -20.12
N ILE A 32 -0.72 13.63 -19.20
CA ILE A 32 -0.86 12.68 -18.08
C ILE A 32 -1.17 13.50 -16.84
N PRO A 33 -2.34 13.30 -16.19
CA PRO A 33 -2.62 13.91 -14.91
C PRO A 33 -1.58 13.50 -13.86
N ASN A 34 -1.11 14.46 -13.07
CA ASN A 34 -0.27 14.14 -11.92
C ASN A 34 -1.14 13.55 -10.81
N ASP A 35 -0.63 12.50 -10.15
CA ASP A 35 -1.28 11.95 -8.96
C ASP A 35 -1.32 13.00 -7.86
N THR A 36 -2.46 13.10 -7.19
CA THR A 36 -2.64 13.99 -6.04
C THR A 36 -3.20 13.26 -4.84
N ALA A 37 -2.61 13.51 -3.68
CA ALA A 37 -3.13 13.12 -2.37
C ALA A 37 -3.76 14.33 -1.63
N ASN A 38 -3.97 15.45 -2.34
CA ASN A 38 -4.56 16.66 -1.80
C ASN A 38 -5.76 17.07 -2.66
N LEU A 39 -6.96 16.99 -2.10
CA LEU A 39 -8.22 17.27 -2.79
C LEU A 39 -8.37 18.72 -3.30
N ARG A 40 -7.45 19.63 -2.93
CA ARG A 40 -7.42 21.02 -3.39
C ARG A 40 -6.39 21.25 -4.50
N LEU A 41 -5.61 20.24 -4.87
CA LEU A 41 -4.57 20.31 -5.89
C LEU A 41 -4.78 19.20 -6.93
N GLY A 42 -4.45 19.50 -8.18
CA GLY A 42 -4.59 18.55 -9.28
C GLY A 42 -6.03 18.39 -9.79
N PRO A 43 -6.34 17.26 -10.42
CA PRO A 43 -7.68 16.99 -10.96
C PRO A 43 -8.72 16.81 -9.83
N ASN A 44 -10.00 17.03 -10.16
CA ASN A 44 -11.07 16.68 -9.23
C ASN A 44 -11.14 15.17 -9.04
N LEU A 45 -11.48 14.74 -7.81
CA LEU A 45 -11.79 13.35 -7.52
C LEU A 45 -12.97 12.88 -8.39
N HIS A 46 -12.87 11.70 -8.99
CA HIS A 46 -13.96 11.11 -9.77
C HIS A 46 -15.17 10.79 -8.88
N ASP A 47 -16.38 11.02 -9.37
CA ASP A 47 -17.62 10.83 -8.60
C ASP A 47 -17.77 9.40 -8.05
N ALA A 48 -17.36 8.38 -8.79
CA ALA A 48 -17.35 7.01 -8.31
C ALA A 48 -16.51 6.81 -7.02
N CYS A 49 -15.49 7.64 -6.79
CA CYS A 49 -14.60 7.55 -5.64
C CYS A 49 -15.10 8.32 -4.39
N LEU A 50 -16.27 8.95 -4.42
CA LEU A 50 -16.77 9.79 -3.32
C LEU A 50 -16.92 9.01 -2.00
N ALA A 51 -17.29 7.73 -2.04
CA ALA A 51 -17.34 6.86 -0.86
C ALA A 51 -15.97 6.60 -0.22
N LEU A 52 -14.87 6.83 -0.96
CA LEU A 52 -13.49 6.67 -0.53
C LEU A 52 -12.76 8.01 -0.32
N LEU A 53 -13.46 9.14 -0.57
CA LEU A 53 -12.89 10.49 -0.44
C LEU A 53 -12.15 10.70 0.90
N PRO A 54 -12.68 10.25 2.06
CA PRO A 54 -12.00 10.45 3.33
C PRO A 54 -10.63 9.74 3.46
N LEU A 55 -10.35 8.73 2.61
CA LEU A 55 -9.06 8.03 2.59
C LEU A 55 -7.97 8.81 1.86
N VAL A 56 -8.34 9.71 0.91
CA VAL A 56 -7.37 10.46 0.11
C VAL A 56 -6.48 11.30 1.03
N GLY A 57 -5.17 11.11 0.90
CA GLY A 57 -4.21 11.82 1.75
C GLY A 57 -2.87 11.09 1.87
N VAL A 58 -1.95 11.73 2.55
CA VAL A 58 -0.72 11.10 3.06
C VAL A 58 -0.86 10.94 4.57
N TRP A 59 -0.70 9.73 5.03
CA TRP A 59 -0.89 9.31 6.40
C TRP A 59 0.42 8.78 6.97
N ARG A 60 0.81 9.18 8.18
CA ARG A 60 2.02 8.71 8.85
C ARG A 60 1.78 8.41 10.31
N GLY A 61 2.36 7.32 10.79
CA GLY A 61 2.25 6.93 12.19
C GLY A 61 2.93 5.61 12.46
N GLU A 62 2.51 4.96 13.52
CA GLU A 62 3.10 3.72 13.99
C GLU A 62 2.04 2.63 14.09
N GLY A 63 2.51 1.41 14.07
CA GLY A 63 1.72 0.21 14.25
C GLY A 63 2.51 -0.89 14.93
N GLU A 64 1.81 -1.98 15.16
CA GLU A 64 2.37 -3.19 15.76
C GLU A 64 1.96 -4.41 14.94
N VAL A 65 2.88 -5.36 14.85
CA VAL A 65 2.65 -6.70 14.31
C VAL A 65 2.84 -7.68 15.43
N ASP A 66 1.84 -8.55 15.61
CA ASP A 66 1.94 -9.73 16.47
C ASP A 66 1.31 -10.92 15.75
N TYR A 67 1.97 -12.07 15.80
CA TYR A 67 1.48 -13.28 15.15
C TYR A 67 2.15 -14.54 15.73
N PRO A 68 1.45 -15.67 15.85
CA PRO A 68 1.99 -16.87 16.53
C PRO A 68 3.28 -17.44 15.93
N THR A 69 3.61 -17.08 14.68
CA THR A 69 4.80 -17.61 13.97
C THR A 69 5.99 -16.66 13.97
N ILE A 70 5.96 -15.60 14.78
CA ILE A 70 7.08 -14.68 15.00
C ILE A 70 7.57 -14.78 16.46
N GLU A 71 8.81 -14.38 16.73
CA GLU A 71 9.43 -14.49 18.06
C GLU A 71 8.82 -13.53 19.12
N GLY A 72 7.91 -12.65 18.72
CA GLY A 72 7.22 -11.70 19.57
C GLY A 72 6.79 -10.47 18.80
N PRO A 73 5.96 -9.61 19.41
CA PRO A 73 5.46 -8.41 18.75
C PRO A 73 6.59 -7.44 18.42
N PHE A 74 6.45 -6.72 17.32
CA PHE A 74 7.35 -5.65 16.96
C PHE A 74 6.60 -4.43 16.43
N LYS A 75 7.17 -3.25 16.67
CA LYS A 75 6.62 -1.99 16.19
C LYS A 75 7.18 -1.63 14.82
N PHE A 76 6.38 -0.91 14.06
CA PHE A 76 6.78 -0.34 12.79
C PHE A 76 6.26 1.10 12.65
N ALA A 77 7.03 1.95 11.97
CA ALA A 77 6.53 3.20 11.42
C ALA A 77 5.99 2.95 10.02
N GLN A 78 4.95 3.69 9.60
CA GLN A 78 4.36 3.58 8.28
C GLN A 78 4.05 4.94 7.69
N GLN A 79 4.23 5.06 6.38
CA GLN A 79 3.58 6.05 5.54
C GLN A 79 2.66 5.33 4.57
N LEU A 80 1.40 5.72 4.58
CA LEU A 80 0.39 5.32 3.61
C LEU A 80 0.01 6.55 2.79
N THR A 81 0.11 6.44 1.47
CA THR A 81 -0.35 7.46 0.53
C THR A 81 -1.52 6.88 -0.25
N ILE A 82 -2.66 7.57 -0.20
CA ILE A 82 -3.82 7.29 -1.04
C ILE A 82 -4.05 8.51 -1.91
N SER A 83 -3.81 8.36 -3.20
CA SER A 83 -3.85 9.43 -4.21
C SER A 83 -4.79 9.08 -5.36
N HIS A 84 -5.03 10.03 -6.25
CA HIS A 84 -5.82 9.85 -7.46
C HIS A 84 -5.33 10.77 -8.59
N ASP A 85 -5.74 10.47 -9.81
CA ASP A 85 -5.45 11.25 -11.01
C ASP A 85 -6.74 11.69 -11.74
N GLY A 86 -7.89 11.66 -11.06
CA GLY A 86 -9.20 12.00 -11.59
C GLY A 86 -9.94 10.85 -12.28
N ARG A 87 -9.35 9.66 -12.40
CA ARG A 87 -9.98 8.44 -12.89
C ARG A 87 -10.77 7.70 -11.78
N PRO A 88 -11.67 6.73 -12.12
CA PRO A 88 -12.55 6.07 -11.16
C PRO A 88 -11.84 5.02 -10.28
N PHE A 89 -10.69 5.37 -9.71
CA PHE A 89 -9.95 4.55 -8.74
C PHE A 89 -9.03 5.43 -7.89
N LEU A 90 -8.60 4.90 -6.73
CA LEU A 90 -7.52 5.50 -5.96
C LEU A 90 -6.27 4.62 -6.06
N ILE A 91 -5.12 5.27 -5.98
CA ILE A 91 -3.81 4.64 -5.94
C ILE A 91 -3.42 4.45 -4.47
N HIS A 92 -2.91 3.27 -4.13
CA HIS A 92 -2.46 2.91 -2.79
C HIS A 92 -0.95 2.66 -2.80
N GLU A 93 -0.22 3.36 -1.97
CA GLU A 93 1.19 3.10 -1.69
C GLU A 93 1.45 3.12 -0.18
N ALA A 94 1.90 2.00 0.36
CA ALA A 94 2.33 1.92 1.76
C ALA A 94 3.81 1.54 1.84
N ARG A 95 4.51 2.15 2.80
CA ARG A 95 5.90 1.84 3.15
C ARG A 95 6.01 1.79 4.65
N SER A 96 6.66 0.76 5.17
CA SER A 96 6.90 0.63 6.60
C SER A 96 8.38 0.42 6.92
N TRP A 97 8.74 0.73 8.16
CA TRP A 97 10.09 0.59 8.71
C TRP A 97 9.98 -0.07 10.08
N LEU A 98 10.80 -1.09 10.31
CA LEU A 98 10.90 -1.71 11.62
C LEU A 98 11.52 -0.74 12.63
N LEU A 99 10.95 -0.68 13.82
CA LEU A 99 11.41 0.14 14.93
C LEU A 99 12.06 -0.72 16.02
N ASP A 100 13.06 -0.16 16.70
CA ASP A 100 13.59 -0.71 17.95
C ASP A 100 12.70 -0.33 19.16
N ALA A 101 13.10 -0.74 20.35
CA ALA A 101 12.39 -0.46 21.58
C ALA A 101 12.31 1.03 21.94
N ASP A 102 13.26 1.83 21.44
CA ASP A 102 13.35 3.26 21.64
C ASP A 102 12.61 4.07 20.56
N GLY A 103 12.02 3.38 19.55
CA GLY A 103 11.30 3.99 18.43
C GLY A 103 12.21 4.44 17.28
N ASN A 104 13.48 4.05 17.24
CA ASN A 104 14.35 4.38 16.14
C ASN A 104 14.19 3.39 14.98
N VAL A 105 14.33 3.89 13.75
CA VAL A 105 14.26 3.04 12.55
C VAL A 105 15.46 2.13 12.45
N ILE A 106 15.21 0.82 12.43
CA ILE A 106 16.24 -0.22 12.23
C ILE A 106 16.48 -0.44 10.73
N ARG A 107 15.40 -0.66 9.95
CA ARG A 107 15.47 -0.98 8.52
C ARG A 107 14.12 -0.83 7.83
N PRO A 108 14.09 -0.73 6.47
CA PRO A 108 12.85 -0.91 5.72
C PRO A 108 12.22 -2.28 5.97
N ALA A 109 10.89 -2.32 6.01
CA ALA A 109 10.09 -3.53 6.21
C ALA A 109 9.18 -3.79 5.00
N ALA A 110 7.86 -3.74 5.18
CA ALA A 110 6.90 -4.02 4.12
C ALA A 110 6.71 -2.83 3.17
N ARG A 111 6.38 -3.15 1.93
CA ARG A 111 5.88 -2.21 0.93
C ARG A 111 4.68 -2.82 0.21
N GLU A 112 3.63 -2.02 0.07
CA GLU A 112 2.43 -2.38 -0.67
C GLU A 112 2.17 -1.34 -1.76
N THR A 113 1.65 -1.78 -2.90
CA THR A 113 1.22 -0.90 -3.99
C THR A 113 -0.01 -1.50 -4.63
N GLY A 114 -0.98 -0.66 -4.97
CA GLY A 114 -2.21 -1.15 -5.60
C GLY A 114 -3.26 -0.10 -5.84
N PHE A 115 -4.52 -0.56 -5.98
CA PHE A 115 -5.63 0.29 -6.39
C PHE A 115 -6.90 -0.04 -5.62
N TRP A 116 -7.60 1.01 -5.18
CA TRP A 116 -8.97 0.95 -4.71
C TRP A 116 -9.91 1.24 -5.88
N ARG A 117 -10.83 0.34 -6.17
CA ARG A 117 -11.76 0.43 -7.29
C ARG A 117 -13.20 0.31 -6.76
N PRO A 118 -13.89 1.43 -6.54
CA PRO A 118 -15.29 1.41 -6.13
C PRO A 118 -16.20 1.12 -7.32
N HIS A 119 -17.36 0.50 -7.06
CA HIS A 119 -18.39 0.15 -8.01
C HIS A 119 -19.73 0.79 -7.63
N ASP A 120 -20.69 0.85 -8.57
CA ASP A 120 -21.99 1.50 -8.40
C ASP A 120 -22.90 0.79 -7.38
N ASP A 121 -22.60 -0.46 -7.01
CA ASP A 121 -23.33 -1.25 -6.00
C ASP A 121 -22.71 -1.17 -4.59
N ASP A 122 -21.90 -0.15 -4.35
CA ASP A 122 -21.09 0.05 -3.13
C ASP A 122 -20.00 -1.03 -2.90
N THR A 123 -19.80 -1.94 -3.82
CA THR A 123 -18.67 -2.88 -3.73
C THR A 123 -17.36 -2.14 -3.97
N ILE A 124 -16.36 -2.49 -3.17
CA ILE A 124 -15.01 -1.97 -3.29
C ILE A 124 -14.08 -3.15 -3.59
N GLU A 125 -13.33 -3.06 -4.67
CA GLU A 125 -12.18 -3.91 -4.93
C GLU A 125 -10.92 -3.20 -4.44
N LEU A 126 -10.04 -3.93 -3.72
CA LEU A 126 -8.71 -3.46 -3.39
C LEU A 126 -7.70 -4.49 -3.90
N LEU A 127 -6.89 -4.10 -4.87
CA LEU A 127 -5.82 -4.92 -5.43
C LEU A 127 -4.50 -4.49 -4.80
N LEU A 128 -3.79 -5.40 -4.15
CA LEU A 128 -2.50 -5.10 -3.53
C LEU A 128 -1.41 -6.06 -4.00
N THR A 129 -0.24 -5.52 -4.24
CA THR A 129 1.00 -6.26 -4.44
C THR A 129 1.97 -5.94 -3.30
N HIS A 130 2.65 -6.97 -2.80
CA HIS A 130 3.56 -6.85 -1.66
C HIS A 130 4.99 -7.18 -2.06
N ASN A 131 5.96 -6.44 -1.53
CA ASN A 131 7.39 -6.74 -1.74
C ASN A 131 7.80 -8.10 -1.15
N THR A 132 6.94 -8.74 -0.36
CA THR A 132 7.12 -10.10 0.18
C THR A 132 6.76 -11.21 -0.79
N GLY A 133 6.30 -10.87 -2.01
CA GLY A 133 5.96 -11.83 -3.06
C GLY A 133 4.50 -12.31 -3.00
N ILE A 134 3.61 -11.53 -2.42
CA ILE A 134 2.18 -11.81 -2.32
C ILE A 134 1.41 -10.80 -3.17
N ILE A 135 0.34 -11.25 -3.82
CA ILE A 135 -0.68 -10.43 -4.48
C ILE A 135 -2.03 -10.80 -3.89
N GLU A 136 -2.80 -9.80 -3.48
CA GLU A 136 -4.12 -9.99 -2.87
C GLU A 136 -5.18 -9.19 -3.64
N LEU A 137 -6.31 -9.84 -3.89
CA LEU A 137 -7.54 -9.21 -4.36
C LEU A 137 -8.56 -9.26 -3.23
N PHE A 138 -8.96 -8.10 -2.76
CA PHE A 138 -9.97 -7.95 -1.73
C PHE A 138 -11.28 -7.45 -2.33
N TYR A 139 -12.39 -7.91 -1.75
CA TYR A 139 -13.70 -7.31 -1.91
C TYR A 139 -14.21 -6.80 -0.55
N GLY A 140 -14.93 -5.69 -0.59
CA GLY A 140 -15.50 -5.13 0.61
C GLY A 140 -16.58 -4.10 0.34
N LYS A 141 -17.02 -3.47 1.42
CA LYS A 141 -18.03 -2.39 1.38
C LYS A 141 -17.73 -1.34 2.44
N PRO A 142 -18.21 -0.10 2.27
CA PRO A 142 -18.27 0.85 3.36
C PRO A 142 -19.18 0.29 4.48
N ARG A 143 -18.69 0.26 5.72
CA ARG A 143 -19.52 -0.01 6.90
C ARG A 143 -20.18 1.25 7.41
N SER A 144 -19.57 2.39 7.15
CA SER A 144 -20.08 3.74 7.43
C SER A 144 -19.41 4.73 6.49
N GLN A 145 -19.70 6.03 6.66
CA GLN A 145 -19.03 7.10 5.92
C GLN A 145 -17.52 7.21 6.20
N THR A 146 -17.06 6.58 7.25
CA THR A 146 -15.68 6.69 7.74
C THR A 146 -15.02 5.34 8.04
N SER A 147 -15.61 4.23 7.59
CA SER A 147 -15.03 2.91 7.79
C SER A 147 -15.33 1.94 6.65
N TRP A 148 -14.34 1.10 6.32
CA TRP A 148 -14.35 0.18 5.18
C TRP A 148 -13.81 -1.17 5.61
N GLU A 149 -14.56 -2.23 5.34
CA GLU A 149 -14.18 -3.60 5.62
C GLU A 149 -13.97 -4.37 4.32
N LEU A 150 -12.85 -5.09 4.25
CA LEU A 150 -12.45 -5.86 3.06
C LEU A 150 -11.96 -7.24 3.48
N GLY A 151 -12.39 -8.27 2.74
CA GLY A 151 -11.88 -9.64 2.86
C GLY A 151 -11.21 -10.07 1.56
N SER A 152 -10.10 -10.80 1.64
CA SER A 152 -9.44 -11.33 0.44
C SER A 152 -10.29 -12.44 -0.19
N ASP A 153 -10.52 -12.33 -1.50
CA ASP A 153 -11.16 -13.35 -2.33
C ASP A 153 -10.09 -14.25 -2.99
N ALA A 154 -8.97 -13.64 -3.37
CA ALA A 154 -7.86 -14.37 -3.95
C ALA A 154 -6.51 -13.90 -3.37
N VAL A 155 -5.66 -14.88 -3.10
CA VAL A 155 -4.27 -14.67 -2.71
C VAL A 155 -3.37 -15.47 -3.66
N VAL A 156 -2.50 -14.77 -4.38
CA VAL A 156 -1.48 -15.37 -5.24
C VAL A 156 -0.10 -15.10 -4.62
N ARG A 157 0.73 -16.12 -4.53
CA ARG A 157 2.06 -16.00 -3.94
C ARG A 157 3.17 -16.55 -4.82
N ALA A 158 4.32 -15.92 -4.75
CA ALA A 158 5.56 -16.46 -5.30
C ALA A 158 6.01 -17.69 -4.48
N ALA A 159 6.78 -18.58 -5.09
CA ALA A 159 7.28 -19.79 -4.41
C ALA A 159 8.14 -19.48 -3.17
N SER A 160 8.81 -18.32 -3.14
CA SER A 160 9.64 -17.85 -2.02
C SER A 160 8.85 -17.14 -0.92
N ALA A 161 7.57 -16.80 -1.14
CA ALA A 161 6.76 -16.10 -0.16
C ALA A 161 6.26 -17.05 0.93
N LYS A 162 6.03 -16.49 2.15
CA LYS A 162 5.35 -17.23 3.20
C LYS A 162 3.96 -17.63 2.73
N GLU A 163 3.44 -18.72 3.26
CA GLU A 163 2.07 -19.13 3.00
C GLU A 163 1.09 -18.13 3.61
N VAL A 164 0.24 -17.57 2.78
CA VAL A 164 -0.94 -16.76 3.15
C VAL A 164 -2.12 -17.31 2.39
N THR A 165 -3.18 -17.67 3.11
CA THR A 165 -4.40 -18.27 2.55
C THR A 165 -5.60 -17.32 2.58
N GLY A 166 -5.51 -16.23 3.36
CA GLY A 166 -6.53 -15.20 3.43
C GLY A 166 -6.12 -14.05 4.32
N SER A 167 -6.78 -12.91 4.11
CA SER A 167 -6.60 -11.69 4.90
C SER A 167 -7.94 -10.95 5.03
N GLN A 168 -8.10 -10.22 6.12
CA GLN A 168 -9.18 -9.24 6.30
C GLN A 168 -8.57 -7.91 6.73
N ARG A 169 -9.16 -6.81 6.27
CA ARG A 169 -8.74 -5.45 6.66
C ARG A 169 -9.95 -4.61 7.01
N LEU A 170 -9.85 -3.90 8.11
CA LEU A 170 -10.80 -2.86 8.50
C LEU A 170 -10.05 -1.54 8.62
N TYR A 171 -10.44 -0.58 7.81
CA TYR A 171 -9.97 0.80 7.89
C TYR A 171 -11.05 1.67 8.54
N GLY A 172 -10.64 2.66 9.33
CA GLY A 172 -11.58 3.60 9.95
C GLY A 172 -10.93 4.91 10.35
N LEU A 173 -11.68 6.01 10.24
CA LEU A 173 -11.25 7.30 10.78
C LEU A 173 -11.65 7.40 12.25
N ILE A 174 -10.67 7.69 13.09
CA ILE A 174 -10.79 7.84 14.55
C ILE A 174 -10.28 9.25 14.88
N GLU A 175 -11.18 10.15 15.24
CA GLU A 175 -10.85 11.56 15.57
C GLU A 175 -10.03 12.28 14.48
N GLY A 176 -10.21 11.87 13.20
CA GLY A 176 -9.50 12.43 12.05
C GLY A 176 -8.22 11.69 11.65
N ASP A 177 -7.73 10.77 12.48
CA ASP A 177 -6.62 9.88 12.17
C ASP A 177 -7.13 8.59 11.49
N LEU A 178 -6.33 7.97 10.65
CA LEU A 178 -6.67 6.71 9.98
C LEU A 178 -6.15 5.52 10.79
N GLY A 179 -7.07 4.79 11.40
CA GLY A 179 -6.78 3.48 11.99
C GLY A 179 -7.01 2.35 11.00
N TYR A 180 -6.21 1.29 11.10
CA TYR A 180 -6.57 0.02 10.49
C TYR A 180 -6.16 -1.17 11.37
N VAL A 181 -6.88 -2.26 11.17
CA VAL A 181 -6.50 -3.58 11.66
C VAL A 181 -6.48 -4.55 10.49
N GLU A 182 -5.55 -5.49 10.55
CA GLU A 182 -5.40 -6.56 9.59
C GLU A 182 -5.38 -7.90 10.33
N GLU A 183 -6.20 -8.83 9.86
CA GLU A 183 -6.17 -10.23 10.24
C GLU A 183 -5.64 -11.06 9.08
N ARG A 184 -4.92 -12.13 9.39
CA ARG A 184 -4.39 -13.06 8.38
C ARG A 184 -4.56 -14.50 8.78
N ALA A 185 -4.79 -15.34 7.76
CA ALA A 185 -4.61 -16.78 7.83
C ALA A 185 -3.30 -17.10 7.08
N MET A 186 -2.25 -17.44 7.81
CA MET A 186 -0.93 -17.69 7.21
C MET A 186 -0.10 -18.71 8.00
N VAL A 187 0.78 -19.42 7.31
CA VAL A 187 1.73 -20.40 7.90
C VAL A 187 0.99 -21.42 8.76
N GLY A 188 -0.12 -21.98 8.23
CA GLY A 188 -0.93 -22.99 8.90
C GLY A 188 -1.80 -22.48 10.07
N GLN A 189 -1.83 -21.17 10.30
CA GLN A 189 -2.71 -20.56 11.31
C GLN A 189 -4.05 -20.16 10.67
N GLU A 190 -5.14 -20.25 11.44
CA GLU A 190 -6.43 -19.71 11.07
C GLU A 190 -6.42 -18.17 11.10
N MET A 191 -7.50 -17.56 10.55
CA MET A 191 -7.67 -16.10 10.54
C MET A 191 -7.60 -15.53 11.95
N GLN A 192 -6.66 -14.62 12.19
CA GLN A 192 -6.44 -13.99 13.48
C GLN A 192 -5.68 -12.67 13.33
N PRO A 193 -5.66 -11.81 14.37
CA PRO A 193 -4.96 -10.53 14.33
C PRO A 193 -3.50 -10.69 13.90
N HIS A 194 -3.08 -9.81 12.99
CA HIS A 194 -1.72 -9.78 12.45
C HIS A 194 -1.07 -8.42 12.62
N ALA A 195 -1.76 -7.33 12.25
CA ALA A 195 -1.20 -5.98 12.33
C ALA A 195 -2.28 -4.95 12.64
N SER A 196 -1.88 -3.88 13.30
CA SER A 196 -2.69 -2.68 13.47
C SER A 196 -1.83 -1.43 13.41
N ALA A 197 -2.40 -0.30 12.98
CA ALA A 197 -1.72 0.99 13.02
C ALA A 197 -2.72 2.14 13.22
N LEU A 198 -2.20 3.26 13.73
CA LEU A 198 -2.88 4.55 13.78
C LEU A 198 -1.99 5.59 13.10
N LEU A 199 -2.52 6.21 12.07
CA LEU A 199 -1.78 7.09 11.17
C LEU A 199 -2.43 8.49 11.17
N ARG A 200 -1.66 9.51 11.47
CA ARG A 200 -2.09 10.90 11.38
C ARG A 200 -2.07 11.39 9.94
N ARG A 201 -3.03 12.24 9.58
CA ARG A 201 -3.04 12.91 8.28
C ARG A 201 -1.92 13.93 8.21
N VAL A 202 -1.06 13.82 7.19
CA VAL A 202 0.06 14.74 6.91
C VAL A 202 -0.26 15.65 5.73
N VAL A 203 -1.00 15.12 4.74
CA VAL A 203 -1.50 15.82 3.55
C VAL A 203 -2.91 15.32 3.26
N GLY A 204 -3.76 16.17 2.72
CA GLY A 204 -5.12 15.84 2.28
C GLY A 204 -6.19 16.72 2.88
#